data_c3875f4abb914051bc4c0086be1eb6b2
#
_entry.id   c3875f4abb914051bc4c0086be1eb6b2
#
_cell.length_a   1.000
_cell.length_b   1.000
_cell.length_c   1.000
_cell.angle_alpha   90.00
_cell.angle_beta   90.00
_cell.angle_gamma   90.00
#
_symmetry.space_group_name_H-M   'P 1'
#
loop_
_entity.id
_entity.type
_entity.pdbx_description
1 polymer ?
#
loop_
_entity_poly.entity_id
_entity_poly.type
_entity_poly.pdbx_seq_one_letter_code
_entity_poly.pdbx_strand_id
1 'polypeptide(L)'
;MVALSRTEDQLAAALKVVEESDASVIEKAEMLMEIAMGLQQRPKEADDLLAAIELYEQAIHQCGDQDALLTARIRARMATALMAIPSEIAAPIEQARDLLKQATPVLAEGGSGEEVAEAEMNLGLALQTLAGAGMARITDAISAYQRSLRTFNKLRHPGEYAILNNNLATAFLSVPVNLIDQPMEYAMLQNNLGNALQYASSSHRVENGFRALEAYDEALKVRQRDNTPLEYANTIANKANCLCNLP
;
A
#
# COMPACT_ATOMS: atom_id res chain seq x y z
N MET A 1 -8.72 -42.04 7.74
CA MET A 1 -8.66 -40.77 8.45
C MET A 1 -7.39 -40.05 7.99
N VAL A 2 -7.50 -39.05 7.16
CA VAL A 2 -6.37 -38.19 6.81
C VAL A 2 -6.08 -37.38 8.07
N ALA A 3 -4.84 -37.34 8.55
CA ALA A 3 -4.44 -36.48 9.66
C ALA A 3 -4.63 -35.03 9.15
N LEU A 4 -5.41 -34.24 9.88
CA LEU A 4 -5.55 -32.82 9.63
C LEU A 4 -4.17 -32.15 9.74
N SER A 5 -3.92 -31.12 8.94
CA SER A 5 -2.69 -30.37 9.08
C SER A 5 -2.69 -29.66 10.45
N ARG A 6 -1.50 -29.36 10.97
CA ARG A 6 -1.37 -28.63 12.25
C ARG A 6 -2.15 -27.33 12.25
N THR A 7 -2.22 -26.67 11.12
CA THR A 7 -2.92 -25.40 10.92
C THR A 7 -4.44 -25.59 10.92
N GLU A 8 -4.96 -26.66 10.31
CA GLU A 8 -6.39 -27.00 10.36
C GLU A 8 -6.85 -27.30 11.78
N ASP A 9 -6.05 -28.02 12.58
CA ASP A 9 -6.35 -28.27 13.99
C ASP A 9 -6.36 -26.98 14.82
N GLN A 10 -5.43 -26.06 14.55
CA GLN A 10 -5.37 -24.75 15.22
C GLN A 10 -6.57 -23.85 14.84
N LEU A 11 -6.94 -23.83 13.56
CA LEU A 11 -8.11 -23.11 13.07
C LEU A 11 -9.39 -23.62 13.72
N ALA A 12 -9.61 -24.94 13.72
CA ALA A 12 -10.78 -25.57 14.34
C ALA A 12 -10.84 -25.29 15.84
N ALA A 13 -9.71 -25.34 16.55
CA ALA A 13 -9.62 -25.03 17.96
C ALA A 13 -9.94 -23.55 18.24
N ALA A 14 -9.42 -22.63 17.41
CA ALA A 14 -9.70 -21.19 17.53
C ALA A 14 -11.19 -20.88 17.36
N LEU A 15 -11.80 -21.40 16.31
CA LEU A 15 -13.23 -21.23 16.03
C LEU A 15 -14.09 -21.76 17.17
N LYS A 16 -13.77 -22.94 17.68
CA LYS A 16 -14.50 -23.56 18.79
C LYS A 16 -14.41 -22.71 20.07
N VAL A 17 -13.22 -22.23 20.42
CA VAL A 17 -13.02 -21.39 21.64
C VAL A 17 -13.81 -20.09 21.53
N VAL A 18 -13.84 -19.46 20.38
CA VAL A 18 -14.61 -18.23 20.17
C VAL A 18 -16.10 -18.52 20.18
N GLU A 19 -16.56 -19.61 19.56
CA GLU A 19 -17.99 -19.98 19.53
C GLU A 19 -18.54 -20.29 20.92
N GLU A 20 -17.77 -21.05 21.74
CA GLU A 20 -18.12 -21.44 23.10
C GLU A 20 -18.00 -20.30 24.14
N SER A 21 -17.41 -19.15 23.77
CA SER A 21 -17.27 -18.00 24.66
C SER A 21 -18.63 -17.31 24.93
N ASP A 22 -18.81 -16.73 26.12
CA ASP A 22 -19.97 -15.91 26.47
C ASP A 22 -19.89 -14.47 25.91
N ALA A 23 -18.93 -14.21 25.02
CA ALA A 23 -18.71 -12.91 24.40
C ALA A 23 -19.86 -12.53 23.45
N SER A 24 -20.10 -11.23 23.29
CA SER A 24 -21.02 -10.68 22.29
C SER A 24 -20.54 -10.98 20.87
N VAL A 25 -21.42 -10.83 19.89
CA VAL A 25 -21.11 -11.06 18.47
C VAL A 25 -19.93 -10.19 18.01
N ILE A 26 -19.87 -8.93 18.44
CA ILE A 26 -18.78 -8.00 18.10
C ILE A 26 -17.46 -8.43 18.75
N GLU A 27 -17.48 -8.76 20.06
CA GLU A 27 -16.29 -9.26 20.75
C GLU A 27 -15.78 -10.57 20.13
N LYS A 28 -16.66 -11.46 19.67
CA LYS A 28 -16.28 -12.67 18.93
C LYS A 28 -15.59 -12.34 17.61
N ALA A 29 -16.09 -11.36 16.86
CA ALA A 29 -15.45 -10.89 15.63
C ALA A 29 -14.07 -10.29 15.89
N GLU A 30 -13.92 -9.51 16.97
CA GLU A 30 -12.62 -8.98 17.41
C GLU A 30 -11.64 -10.09 17.80
N MET A 31 -12.09 -11.10 18.55
CA MET A 31 -11.27 -12.26 18.91
C MET A 31 -10.76 -13.01 17.68
N LEU A 32 -11.62 -13.26 16.69
CA LEU A 32 -11.24 -13.90 15.43
C LEU A 32 -10.22 -13.06 14.66
N MET A 33 -10.42 -11.73 14.59
CA MET A 33 -9.48 -10.80 13.97
C MET A 33 -8.10 -10.85 14.64
N GLU A 34 -8.05 -10.83 15.97
CA GLU A 34 -6.80 -10.90 16.74
C GLU A 34 -6.04 -12.21 16.49
N ILE A 35 -6.75 -13.35 16.47
CA ILE A 35 -6.13 -14.66 16.18
C ILE A 35 -5.58 -14.67 14.74
N ALA A 36 -6.37 -14.17 13.77
CA ALA A 36 -5.96 -14.06 12.38
C ALA A 36 -4.70 -13.19 12.23
N MET A 37 -4.64 -12.04 12.90
CA MET A 37 -3.48 -11.16 12.95
C MET A 37 -2.24 -11.89 13.50
N GLY A 38 -2.41 -12.70 14.54
CA GLY A 38 -1.33 -13.49 15.12
C GLY A 38 -0.72 -14.49 14.12
N LEU A 39 -1.56 -15.18 13.35
CA LEU A 39 -1.12 -16.10 12.28
C LEU A 39 -0.44 -15.36 11.14
N GLN A 40 -1.00 -14.22 10.73
CA GLN A 40 -0.46 -13.41 9.63
C GLN A 40 0.90 -12.79 9.95
N GLN A 41 1.15 -12.34 11.19
CA GLN A 41 2.39 -11.66 11.56
C GLN A 41 3.61 -12.57 11.55
N ARG A 42 3.45 -13.86 11.81
CA ARG A 42 4.55 -14.84 11.88
C ARG A 42 4.14 -16.16 11.26
N PRO A 43 3.81 -16.18 9.96
CA PRO A 43 3.42 -17.41 9.29
C PRO A 43 4.63 -18.37 9.29
N LYS A 44 4.43 -19.59 9.75
CA LYS A 44 5.44 -20.66 9.71
C LYS A 44 5.34 -21.44 8.41
N GLU A 45 4.13 -21.51 7.86
CA GLU A 45 3.78 -22.22 6.63
C GLU A 45 2.82 -21.34 5.81
N ALA A 46 2.70 -21.63 4.51
CA ALA A 46 1.75 -20.91 3.63
C ALA A 46 0.30 -21.09 4.11
N ASP A 47 -0.02 -22.24 4.71
CA ASP A 47 -1.34 -22.56 5.24
C ASP A 47 -1.76 -21.63 6.39
N ASP A 48 -0.81 -21.06 7.15
CA ASP A 48 -1.12 -20.10 8.21
C ASP A 48 -1.76 -18.81 7.66
N LEU A 49 -1.37 -18.37 6.45
CA LEU A 49 -2.01 -17.24 5.77
C LEU A 49 -3.42 -17.58 5.29
N LEU A 50 -3.65 -18.81 4.81
CA LEU A 50 -4.96 -19.28 4.40
C LEU A 50 -5.91 -19.38 5.61
N ALA A 51 -5.42 -19.91 6.72
CA ALA A 51 -6.18 -19.97 7.97
C ALA A 51 -6.49 -18.55 8.52
N ALA A 52 -5.55 -17.61 8.42
CA ALA A 52 -5.81 -16.23 8.81
C ALA A 52 -6.92 -15.60 7.95
N ILE A 53 -6.93 -15.85 6.64
CA ILE A 53 -7.98 -15.36 5.73
C ILE A 53 -9.34 -15.95 6.12
N GLU A 54 -9.41 -17.25 6.38
CA GLU A 54 -10.66 -17.90 6.81
C GLU A 54 -11.19 -17.31 8.13
N LEU A 55 -10.31 -17.04 9.10
CA LEU A 55 -10.71 -16.37 10.36
C LEU A 55 -11.22 -14.94 10.10
N TYR A 56 -10.59 -14.19 9.20
CA TYR A 56 -11.11 -12.86 8.80
C TYR A 56 -12.47 -12.96 8.12
N GLU A 57 -12.71 -13.95 7.26
CA GLU A 57 -14.01 -14.19 6.63
C GLU A 57 -15.10 -14.51 7.67
N GLN A 58 -14.79 -15.36 8.64
CA GLN A 58 -15.68 -15.67 9.76
C GLN A 58 -15.96 -14.43 10.61
N ALA A 59 -14.94 -13.61 10.90
CA ALA A 59 -15.10 -12.37 11.65
C ALA A 59 -16.03 -11.37 10.92
N ILE A 60 -15.85 -11.21 9.59
CA ILE A 60 -16.73 -10.38 8.76
C ILE A 60 -18.17 -10.91 8.78
N HIS A 61 -18.33 -12.23 8.67
CA HIS A 61 -19.65 -12.84 8.70
C HIS A 61 -20.36 -12.64 10.03
N GLN A 62 -19.65 -12.77 11.16
CA GLN A 62 -20.20 -12.54 12.49
C GLN A 62 -20.53 -11.07 12.73
N CYS A 63 -19.64 -10.15 12.37
CA CYS A 63 -19.83 -8.72 12.55
C CYS A 63 -21.02 -8.20 11.72
N GLY A 64 -21.15 -8.67 10.47
CA GLY A 64 -22.20 -8.27 9.53
C GLY A 64 -22.32 -6.76 9.40
N ASP A 65 -23.55 -6.24 9.50
CA ASP A 65 -23.84 -4.80 9.45
C ASP A 65 -23.87 -4.14 10.83
N GLN A 66 -23.54 -4.87 11.92
CA GLN A 66 -23.65 -4.35 13.28
C GLN A 66 -22.56 -3.34 13.63
N ASP A 67 -21.35 -3.52 13.07
CA ASP A 67 -20.24 -2.59 13.20
C ASP A 67 -19.50 -2.45 11.86
N ALA A 68 -19.87 -1.42 11.11
CA ALA A 68 -19.27 -1.12 9.80
C ALA A 68 -17.78 -0.77 9.91
N LEU A 69 -17.36 -0.10 11.00
CA LEU A 69 -15.97 0.28 11.18
C LEU A 69 -15.09 -0.93 11.48
N LEU A 70 -15.52 -1.82 12.38
CA LEU A 70 -14.82 -3.07 12.64
C LEU A 70 -14.74 -3.93 11.38
N THR A 71 -15.85 -4.05 10.64
CA THR A 71 -15.87 -4.78 9.34
C THR A 71 -14.86 -4.19 8.35
N ALA A 72 -14.74 -2.87 8.28
CA ALA A 72 -13.76 -2.23 7.40
C ALA A 72 -12.31 -2.50 7.84
N ARG A 73 -12.03 -2.49 9.14
CA ARG A 73 -10.73 -2.87 9.72
C ARG A 73 -10.36 -4.32 9.37
N ILE A 74 -11.30 -5.26 9.56
CA ILE A 74 -11.10 -6.67 9.21
C ILE A 74 -10.81 -6.83 7.72
N ARG A 75 -11.59 -6.17 6.85
CA ARG A 75 -11.36 -6.18 5.39
C ARG A 75 -9.98 -5.68 5.01
N ALA A 76 -9.51 -4.58 5.62
CA ALA A 76 -8.19 -4.05 5.36
C ALA A 76 -7.08 -5.02 5.78
N ARG A 77 -7.22 -5.69 6.93
CA ARG A 77 -6.28 -6.73 7.40
C ARG A 77 -6.29 -7.97 6.50
N MET A 78 -7.48 -8.46 6.15
CA MET A 78 -7.64 -9.59 5.23
C MET A 78 -6.97 -9.31 3.88
N ALA A 79 -7.10 -8.09 3.35
CA ALA A 79 -6.45 -7.68 2.12
C ALA A 79 -4.92 -7.81 2.20
N THR A 80 -4.30 -7.42 3.32
CA THR A 80 -2.85 -7.58 3.50
C THR A 80 -2.43 -9.05 3.60
N ALA A 81 -3.27 -9.92 4.18
CA ALA A 81 -3.02 -11.37 4.20
C ALA A 81 -3.09 -11.97 2.78
N LEU A 82 -4.10 -11.61 2.00
CA LEU A 82 -4.24 -12.03 0.59
C LEU A 82 -3.03 -11.61 -0.26
N MET A 83 -2.53 -10.38 -0.06
CA MET A 83 -1.36 -9.87 -0.77
C MET A 83 -0.06 -10.59 -0.38
N ALA A 84 -0.01 -11.22 0.78
CA ALA A 84 1.15 -11.98 1.26
C ALA A 84 1.18 -13.44 0.74
N ILE A 85 0.09 -13.94 0.15
CA ILE A 85 0.06 -15.29 -0.41
C ILE A 85 0.98 -15.35 -1.64
N PRO A 86 1.97 -16.26 -1.67
CA PRO A 86 2.74 -16.53 -2.88
C PRO A 86 1.81 -17.15 -3.94
N SER A 87 1.47 -16.40 -4.98
CA SER A 87 0.56 -16.87 -6.03
C SER A 87 1.02 -16.38 -7.40
N GLU A 88 0.94 -17.25 -8.41
CA GLU A 88 1.15 -16.90 -9.82
C GLU A 88 -0.12 -16.31 -10.47
N ILE A 89 -1.28 -16.46 -9.82
CA ILE A 89 -2.56 -15.94 -10.31
C ILE A 89 -2.90 -14.61 -9.64
N ALA A 90 -3.57 -13.73 -10.38
CA ALA A 90 -3.93 -12.39 -9.89
C ALA A 90 -5.10 -12.37 -8.89
N ALA A 91 -5.88 -13.44 -8.79
CA ALA A 91 -7.13 -13.48 -8.02
C ALA A 91 -7.00 -13.01 -6.56
N PRO A 92 -5.99 -13.43 -5.75
CA PRO A 92 -5.84 -12.90 -4.39
C PRO A 92 -5.61 -11.38 -4.35
N ILE A 93 -4.86 -10.84 -5.32
CA ILE A 93 -4.59 -9.40 -5.39
C ILE A 93 -5.82 -8.62 -5.85
N GLU A 94 -6.64 -9.19 -6.75
CA GLU A 94 -7.92 -8.60 -7.14
C GLU A 94 -8.89 -8.54 -5.96
N GLN A 95 -8.99 -9.62 -5.19
CA GLN A 95 -9.80 -9.67 -3.97
C GLN A 95 -9.30 -8.65 -2.94
N ALA A 96 -7.99 -8.55 -2.74
CA ALA A 96 -7.39 -7.56 -1.83
C ALA A 96 -7.72 -6.13 -2.26
N ARG A 97 -7.59 -5.80 -3.56
CA ARG A 97 -7.99 -4.49 -4.12
C ARG A 97 -9.44 -4.17 -3.80
N ASP A 98 -10.35 -5.13 -4.00
CA ASP A 98 -11.78 -4.91 -3.82
C ASP A 98 -12.16 -4.73 -2.34
N LEU A 99 -11.54 -5.49 -1.45
CA LEU A 99 -11.67 -5.31 0.00
C LEU A 99 -11.19 -3.94 0.47
N LEU A 100 -10.03 -3.48 -0.03
CA LEU A 100 -9.48 -2.17 0.31
C LEU A 100 -10.36 -1.03 -0.23
N LYS A 101 -10.91 -1.17 -1.45
CA LYS A 101 -11.86 -0.20 -2.00
C LYS A 101 -13.14 -0.10 -1.18
N GLN A 102 -13.60 -1.20 -0.58
CA GLN A 102 -14.77 -1.21 0.31
C GLN A 102 -14.43 -0.64 1.69
N ALA A 103 -13.25 -0.94 2.22
CA ALA A 103 -12.85 -0.52 3.55
C ALA A 103 -12.50 0.97 3.64
N THR A 104 -11.76 1.50 2.65
CA THR A 104 -11.21 2.86 2.69
C THR A 104 -12.24 3.97 2.96
N PRO A 105 -13.41 4.02 2.28
CA PRO A 105 -14.41 5.06 2.58
C PRO A 105 -14.97 4.96 4.00
N VAL A 106 -15.21 3.77 4.52
CA VAL A 106 -15.72 3.57 5.89
C VAL A 106 -14.66 3.97 6.94
N LEU A 107 -13.40 3.63 6.69
CA LEU A 107 -12.28 4.08 7.52
C LEU A 107 -12.13 5.60 7.49
N ALA A 108 -12.39 6.25 6.36
CA ALA A 108 -12.32 7.70 6.23
C ALA A 108 -13.42 8.43 7.03
N GLU A 109 -14.56 7.79 7.25
CA GLU A 109 -15.68 8.34 8.04
C GLU A 109 -15.50 8.12 9.56
N GLY A 110 -15.00 6.97 9.98
CA GLY A 110 -15.00 6.58 11.40
C GLY A 110 -13.65 6.15 11.98
N GLY A 111 -12.64 5.91 11.14
CA GLY A 111 -11.32 5.46 11.56
C GLY A 111 -10.32 6.60 11.82
N SER A 112 -9.09 6.24 12.14
CA SER A 112 -7.98 7.19 12.25
C SER A 112 -7.40 7.56 10.89
N GLY A 113 -6.69 8.69 10.81
CA GLY A 113 -5.99 9.09 9.59
C GLY A 113 -4.91 8.09 9.16
N GLU A 114 -4.27 7.43 10.12
CA GLU A 114 -3.28 6.39 9.89
C GLU A 114 -3.92 5.12 9.30
N GLU A 115 -5.09 4.70 9.77
CA GLU A 115 -5.83 3.54 9.21
C GLU A 115 -6.19 3.80 7.74
N VAL A 116 -6.65 5.01 7.41
CA VAL A 116 -6.94 5.41 6.03
C VAL A 116 -5.69 5.40 5.18
N ALA A 117 -4.60 5.97 5.69
CA ALA A 117 -3.34 6.06 4.96
C ALA A 117 -2.71 4.68 4.72
N GLU A 118 -2.81 3.75 5.68
CA GLU A 118 -2.37 2.36 5.53
C GLU A 118 -3.22 1.63 4.47
N ALA A 119 -4.55 1.79 4.51
CA ALA A 119 -5.44 1.20 3.51
C ALA A 119 -5.15 1.73 2.10
N GLU A 120 -4.91 3.04 1.94
CA GLU A 120 -4.54 3.66 0.66
C GLU A 120 -3.16 3.20 0.18
N MET A 121 -2.17 3.04 1.06
CA MET A 121 -0.85 2.49 0.72
C MET A 121 -0.97 1.06 0.18
N ASN A 122 -1.72 0.20 0.87
CA ASN A 122 -1.95 -1.18 0.47
C ASN A 122 -2.79 -1.28 -0.82
N LEU A 123 -3.78 -0.39 -1.01
CA LEU A 123 -4.52 -0.28 -2.26
C LEU A 123 -3.60 0.11 -3.42
N GLY A 124 -2.68 1.05 -3.20
CA GLY A 124 -1.66 1.42 -4.17
C GLY A 124 -0.79 0.23 -4.57
N LEU A 125 -0.35 -0.59 -3.61
CA LEU A 125 0.46 -1.78 -3.85
C LEU A 125 -0.31 -2.85 -4.64
N ALA A 126 -1.56 -3.13 -4.30
CA ALA A 126 -2.41 -4.05 -5.04
C ALA A 126 -2.64 -3.59 -6.49
N LEU A 127 -2.94 -2.28 -6.68
CA LEU A 127 -3.13 -1.69 -8.00
C LEU A 127 -1.84 -1.71 -8.84
N GLN A 128 -0.67 -1.47 -8.22
CA GLN A 128 0.62 -1.53 -8.91
C GLN A 128 0.93 -2.95 -9.38
N THR A 129 0.69 -3.95 -8.54
CA THR A 129 0.85 -5.38 -8.91
C THR A 129 -0.06 -5.74 -10.07
N LEU A 130 -1.35 -5.37 -10.00
CA LEU A 130 -2.32 -5.61 -11.07
C LEU A 130 -1.98 -4.84 -12.36
N ALA A 131 -1.40 -3.63 -12.26
CA ALA A 131 -0.95 -2.88 -13.42
C ALA A 131 0.20 -3.59 -14.15
N GLY A 132 1.11 -4.24 -13.42
CA GLY A 132 2.15 -5.09 -14.01
C GLY A 132 1.58 -6.27 -14.80
N ALA A 133 0.41 -6.77 -14.44
CA ALA A 133 -0.32 -7.81 -15.16
C ALA A 133 -1.29 -7.25 -16.22
N GLY A 134 -1.34 -5.94 -16.45
CA GLY A 134 -2.26 -5.29 -17.40
C GLY A 134 -3.72 -5.22 -16.93
N MET A 135 -4.00 -5.49 -15.63
CA MET A 135 -5.35 -5.58 -15.05
C MET A 135 -5.77 -4.31 -14.29
N ALA A 136 -4.90 -3.30 -14.21
CA ALA A 136 -5.17 -1.99 -13.62
C ALA A 136 -4.34 -0.91 -14.30
N ARG A 137 -4.66 0.37 -14.04
CA ARG A 137 -3.84 1.49 -14.50
C ARG A 137 -2.83 1.86 -13.42
N ILE A 138 -1.56 2.03 -13.80
CA ILE A 138 -0.51 2.45 -12.88
C ILE A 138 -0.79 3.82 -12.25
N THR A 139 -1.51 4.70 -12.96
CA THR A 139 -1.94 6.01 -12.45
C THR A 139 -2.89 5.92 -11.26
N ASP A 140 -3.67 4.85 -11.16
CA ASP A 140 -4.57 4.62 -10.02
C ASP A 140 -3.76 4.24 -8.76
N ALA A 141 -2.67 3.46 -8.93
CA ALA A 141 -1.72 3.16 -7.85
C ALA A 141 -1.01 4.44 -7.36
N ILE A 142 -0.51 5.25 -8.29
CA ILE A 142 0.13 6.55 -7.97
C ILE A 142 -0.83 7.43 -7.16
N SER A 143 -2.08 7.51 -7.57
CA SER A 143 -3.10 8.31 -6.86
C SER A 143 -3.36 7.80 -5.44
N ALA A 144 -3.40 6.49 -5.23
CA ALA A 144 -3.55 5.89 -3.90
C ALA A 144 -2.35 6.21 -2.99
N TYR A 145 -1.13 6.03 -3.48
CA TYR A 145 0.08 6.40 -2.73
C TYR A 145 0.13 7.89 -2.37
N GLN A 146 -0.27 8.78 -3.29
CA GLN A 146 -0.33 10.21 -3.04
C GLN A 146 -1.38 10.58 -1.96
N ARG A 147 -2.53 9.87 -1.91
CA ARG A 147 -3.50 10.04 -0.83
C ARG A 147 -2.93 9.61 0.52
N SER A 148 -2.23 8.47 0.57
CA SER A 148 -1.55 7.98 1.77
C SER A 148 -0.50 8.98 2.29
N LEU A 149 0.28 9.63 1.41
CA LEU A 149 1.27 10.65 1.76
C LEU A 149 0.69 11.93 2.38
N ARG A 150 -0.62 12.15 2.34
CA ARG A 150 -1.25 13.28 3.05
C ARG A 150 -1.17 13.12 4.58
N THR A 151 -1.14 11.87 5.04
CA THR A 151 -1.02 11.53 6.47
C THR A 151 0.41 11.09 6.81
N PHE A 152 0.96 10.13 6.08
CA PHE A 152 2.31 9.63 6.31
C PHE A 152 3.35 10.63 5.80
N ASN A 153 3.97 11.34 6.73
CA ASN A 153 4.96 12.37 6.44
C ASN A 153 6.33 12.04 7.05
N LYS A 154 7.38 12.67 6.51
CA LYS A 154 8.77 12.40 6.88
C LYS A 154 9.08 12.56 8.37
N LEU A 155 8.36 13.43 9.08
CA LEU A 155 8.67 13.77 10.48
C LEU A 155 8.04 12.78 11.47
N ARG A 156 6.79 12.38 11.20
CA ARG A 156 6.02 11.52 12.12
C ARG A 156 6.07 10.06 11.75
N HIS A 157 6.16 9.76 10.45
CA HIS A 157 6.07 8.41 9.89
C HIS A 157 7.21 8.19 8.88
N PRO A 158 8.48 8.27 9.31
CA PRO A 158 9.62 8.22 8.38
C PRO A 158 9.73 6.89 7.62
N GLY A 159 9.31 5.77 8.23
CA GLY A 159 9.32 4.45 7.61
C GLY A 159 8.30 4.34 6.47
N GLU A 160 7.03 4.64 6.76
CA GLU A 160 5.92 4.60 5.80
C GLU A 160 6.14 5.62 4.68
N TYR A 161 6.61 6.82 5.02
CA TYR A 161 6.97 7.85 4.07
C TYR A 161 8.03 7.36 3.07
N ALA A 162 9.05 6.68 3.56
CA ALA A 162 10.12 6.15 2.72
C ALA A 162 9.65 4.98 1.84
N ILE A 163 8.82 4.08 2.36
CA ILE A 163 8.19 2.98 1.60
C ILE A 163 7.33 3.55 0.47
N LEU A 164 6.47 4.53 0.77
CA LEU A 164 5.61 5.18 -0.22
C LEU A 164 6.41 5.85 -1.34
N ASN A 165 7.50 6.54 -0.99
CA ASN A 165 8.36 7.17 -2.01
C ASN A 165 9.08 6.13 -2.88
N ASN A 166 9.50 4.99 -2.32
CA ASN A 166 10.06 3.89 -3.09
C ASN A 166 9.04 3.30 -4.09
N ASN A 167 7.81 3.05 -3.63
CA ASN A 167 6.74 2.55 -4.47
C ASN A 167 6.35 3.55 -5.56
N LEU A 168 6.26 4.85 -5.23
CA LEU A 168 6.02 5.92 -6.19
C LEU A 168 7.13 6.02 -7.25
N ALA A 169 8.40 5.90 -6.86
CA ALA A 169 9.50 5.91 -7.82
C ALA A 169 9.35 4.78 -8.84
N THR A 170 9.04 3.56 -8.36
CA THR A 170 8.79 2.40 -9.22
C THR A 170 7.57 2.61 -10.12
N ALA A 171 6.48 3.14 -9.57
CA ALA A 171 5.26 3.41 -10.32
C ALA A 171 5.46 4.49 -11.40
N PHE A 172 6.19 5.57 -11.11
CA PHE A 172 6.50 6.61 -12.10
C PHE A 172 7.35 6.08 -13.26
N LEU A 173 8.30 5.19 -12.99
CA LEU A 173 9.10 4.54 -14.05
C LEU A 173 8.23 3.67 -14.98
N SER A 174 7.07 3.22 -14.52
CA SER A 174 6.16 2.37 -15.29
C SER A 174 5.14 3.16 -16.12
N VAL A 175 5.08 4.50 -15.99
CA VAL A 175 4.15 5.33 -16.77
C VAL A 175 4.69 5.51 -18.20
N PRO A 176 3.92 5.13 -19.24
CA PRO A 176 4.38 5.20 -20.64
C PRO A 176 4.24 6.64 -21.20
N VAL A 177 5.11 7.54 -20.77
CA VAL A 177 5.17 8.94 -21.24
C VAL A 177 6.56 9.21 -21.81
N ASN A 178 6.65 9.90 -22.94
CA ASN A 178 7.91 10.26 -23.55
C ASN A 178 8.06 11.77 -23.78
N LEU A 179 9.32 12.22 -23.94
CA LEU A 179 9.67 13.62 -24.08
C LEU A 179 9.12 14.26 -25.37
N ILE A 180 8.96 13.48 -26.45
CA ILE A 180 8.61 14.00 -27.79
C ILE A 180 7.11 14.30 -27.87
N ASP A 181 6.28 13.32 -27.50
CA ASP A 181 4.84 13.42 -27.70
C ASP A 181 4.13 14.16 -26.56
N GLN A 182 4.68 14.06 -25.35
CA GLN A 182 4.04 14.59 -24.11
C GLN A 182 5.09 15.27 -23.21
N PRO A 183 5.75 16.34 -23.68
CA PRO A 183 6.88 16.95 -22.97
C PRO A 183 6.54 17.47 -21.58
N MET A 184 5.35 18.07 -21.38
CA MET A 184 4.96 18.63 -20.07
C MET A 184 4.67 17.52 -19.06
N GLU A 185 3.97 16.49 -19.47
CA GLU A 185 3.68 15.29 -18.67
C GLU A 185 4.98 14.56 -18.33
N TYR A 186 5.87 14.41 -19.29
CA TYR A 186 7.20 13.84 -19.08
C TYR A 186 7.98 14.62 -18.02
N ALA A 187 8.05 15.95 -18.15
CA ALA A 187 8.74 16.80 -17.17
C ALA A 187 8.10 16.74 -15.77
N MET A 188 6.77 16.65 -15.69
CA MET A 188 6.07 16.45 -14.43
C MET A 188 6.43 15.12 -13.78
N LEU A 189 6.42 14.03 -14.55
CA LEU A 189 6.78 12.70 -14.07
C LEU A 189 8.24 12.65 -13.62
N GLN A 190 9.16 13.21 -14.38
CA GLN A 190 10.58 13.26 -14.03
C GLN A 190 10.82 14.04 -12.73
N ASN A 191 10.17 15.19 -12.56
CA ASN A 191 10.25 15.92 -11.29
C ASN A 191 9.70 15.10 -10.10
N ASN A 192 8.57 14.41 -10.29
CA ASN A 192 7.97 13.58 -9.25
C ASN A 192 8.81 12.33 -8.96
N LEU A 193 9.41 11.72 -9.98
CA LEU A 193 10.38 10.63 -9.82
C LEU A 193 11.59 11.09 -9.00
N GLY A 194 12.14 12.28 -9.30
CA GLY A 194 13.24 12.86 -8.53
C GLY A 194 12.88 13.03 -7.05
N ASN A 195 11.68 13.56 -6.77
CA ASN A 195 11.18 13.68 -5.39
C ASN A 195 11.05 12.31 -4.71
N ALA A 196 10.47 11.32 -5.38
CA ALA A 196 10.29 9.98 -4.83
C ALA A 196 11.64 9.31 -4.52
N LEU A 197 12.60 9.37 -5.45
CA LEU A 197 13.95 8.81 -5.28
C LEU A 197 14.71 9.48 -4.14
N GLN A 198 14.60 10.80 -3.98
CA GLN A 198 15.28 11.55 -2.91
C GLN A 198 14.85 11.08 -1.51
N TYR A 199 13.61 10.62 -1.36
CA TYR A 199 13.02 10.21 -0.08
C TYR A 199 12.79 8.71 0.06
N ALA A 200 13.10 7.94 -0.97
CA ALA A 200 13.00 6.48 -0.94
C ALA A 200 13.91 5.89 0.14
N SER A 201 13.38 4.91 0.88
CA SER A 201 14.19 4.12 1.80
C SER A 201 15.06 3.15 1.03
N SER A 202 16.37 3.26 1.12
CA SER A 202 17.25 2.23 0.59
C SER A 202 18.64 2.26 1.22
N SER A 203 19.31 1.10 1.19
CA SER A 203 20.75 0.99 1.41
C SER A 203 21.56 1.76 0.35
N HIS A 204 20.92 2.17 -0.77
CA HIS A 204 21.50 2.87 -1.91
C HIS A 204 21.14 4.37 -1.92
N ARG A 205 21.10 5.01 -0.76
CA ARG A 205 20.70 6.42 -0.62
C ARG A 205 21.46 7.37 -1.55
N VAL A 206 22.78 7.19 -1.68
CA VAL A 206 23.63 8.01 -2.54
C VAL A 206 23.28 7.80 -4.01
N GLU A 207 23.11 6.55 -4.44
CA GLU A 207 22.71 6.21 -5.80
C GLU A 207 21.33 6.78 -6.15
N ASN A 208 20.37 6.63 -5.25
CA ASN A 208 19.03 7.23 -5.42
C ASN A 208 19.10 8.75 -5.52
N GLY A 209 20.00 9.39 -4.77
CA GLY A 209 20.22 10.83 -4.86
C GLY A 209 20.75 11.25 -6.23
N PHE A 210 21.71 10.53 -6.82
CA PHE A 210 22.19 10.79 -8.18
C PHE A 210 21.10 10.56 -9.22
N ARG A 211 20.35 9.48 -9.13
CA ARG A 211 19.19 9.23 -10.01
C ARG A 211 18.12 10.30 -9.89
N ALA A 212 17.91 10.84 -8.67
CA ALA A 212 17.01 11.96 -8.46
C ALA A 212 17.51 13.23 -9.18
N LEU A 213 18.80 13.53 -9.12
CA LEU A 213 19.41 14.66 -9.84
C LEU A 213 19.25 14.51 -11.36
N GLU A 214 19.49 13.31 -11.90
CA GLU A 214 19.26 13.02 -13.32
C GLU A 214 17.81 13.26 -13.73
N ALA A 215 16.85 12.79 -12.90
CA ALA A 215 15.43 13.00 -13.16
C ALA A 215 15.05 14.50 -13.13
N TYR A 216 15.59 15.30 -12.20
CA TYR A 216 15.39 16.75 -12.22
C TYR A 216 16.01 17.40 -13.47
N ASP A 217 17.16 16.94 -13.92
CA ASP A 217 17.80 17.44 -15.15
C ASP A 217 16.97 17.10 -16.40
N GLU A 218 16.37 15.90 -16.44
CA GLU A 218 15.42 15.55 -17.50
C GLU A 218 14.18 16.47 -17.47
N ALA A 219 13.62 16.77 -16.30
CA ALA A 219 12.51 17.70 -16.19
C ALA A 219 12.87 19.12 -16.66
N LEU A 220 14.10 19.57 -16.38
CA LEU A 220 14.59 20.91 -16.76
C LEU A 220 14.88 21.07 -18.26
N LYS A 221 14.93 19.98 -19.04
CA LYS A 221 14.97 20.08 -20.52
C LYS A 221 13.70 20.73 -21.08
N VAL A 222 12.57 20.55 -20.39
CA VAL A 222 11.26 21.07 -20.79
C VAL A 222 10.89 22.31 -19.96
N ARG A 223 11.08 22.25 -18.64
CA ARG A 223 10.77 23.32 -17.71
C ARG A 223 11.85 24.38 -17.78
N GLN A 224 11.54 25.48 -18.43
CA GLN A 224 12.48 26.58 -18.64
C GLN A 224 11.97 27.85 -18.00
N ARG A 225 12.90 28.71 -17.57
CA ARG A 225 12.61 29.95 -16.85
C ARG A 225 11.64 30.87 -17.61
N ASP A 226 11.75 30.91 -18.94
CA ASP A 226 10.97 31.85 -19.76
C ASP A 226 9.56 31.31 -20.11
N ASN A 227 9.42 29.97 -20.20
CA ASN A 227 8.18 29.32 -20.65
C ASN A 227 7.33 28.76 -19.50
N THR A 228 7.97 28.28 -18.44
CA THR A 228 7.33 27.63 -17.29
C THR A 228 8.02 28.06 -15.98
N PRO A 229 8.00 29.36 -15.63
CA PRO A 229 8.82 29.90 -14.55
C PRO A 229 8.54 29.29 -13.18
N LEU A 230 7.28 28.95 -12.88
CA LEU A 230 6.89 28.35 -11.61
C LEU A 230 7.38 26.89 -11.50
N GLU A 231 7.14 26.11 -12.53
CA GLU A 231 7.56 24.71 -12.62
C GLU A 231 9.10 24.58 -12.66
N TYR A 232 9.75 25.51 -13.36
CA TYR A 232 11.20 25.64 -13.35
C TYR A 232 11.73 25.90 -11.94
N ALA A 233 11.21 26.91 -11.25
CA ALA A 233 11.61 27.27 -9.89
C ALA A 233 11.40 26.11 -8.91
N ASN A 234 10.26 25.41 -9.01
CA ASN A 234 9.98 24.24 -8.18
C ASN A 234 11.01 23.11 -8.43
N THR A 235 11.34 22.82 -9.69
CA THR A 235 12.31 21.78 -10.02
C THR A 235 13.72 22.14 -9.55
N ILE A 236 14.13 23.39 -9.71
CA ILE A 236 15.43 23.89 -9.20
C ILE A 236 15.50 23.80 -7.68
N ALA A 237 14.43 24.16 -6.96
CA ALA A 237 14.36 24.06 -5.50
C ALA A 237 14.48 22.59 -5.04
N ASN A 238 13.77 21.68 -5.69
CA ASN A 238 13.84 20.25 -5.41
C ASN A 238 15.26 19.69 -5.67
N LYS A 239 15.86 20.06 -6.80
CA LYS A 239 17.24 19.68 -7.16
C LYS A 239 18.26 20.20 -6.14
N ALA A 240 18.14 21.48 -5.75
CA ALA A 240 19.01 22.08 -4.74
C ALA A 240 18.89 21.38 -3.38
N ASN A 241 17.65 21.08 -2.95
CA ASN A 241 17.41 20.31 -1.73
C ASN A 241 18.01 18.90 -1.81
N CYS A 242 17.95 18.24 -2.96
CA CYS A 242 18.59 16.94 -3.16
C CYS A 242 20.12 17.05 -3.02
N LEU A 243 20.75 18.03 -3.63
CA LEU A 243 22.20 18.28 -3.52
C LEU A 243 22.64 18.54 -2.08
N CYS A 244 21.88 19.32 -1.32
CA CYS A 244 22.18 19.59 0.09
C CYS A 244 22.06 18.35 1.01
N ASN A 245 21.32 17.34 0.59
CA ASN A 245 21.14 16.09 1.35
C ASN A 245 22.06 14.95 0.92
N LEU A 246 22.86 15.15 -0.13
CA LEU A 246 23.94 14.23 -0.50
C LEU A 246 25.14 14.44 0.44
N PRO A 247 25.87 13.35 0.77
CA PRO A 247 27.07 13.43 1.61
C PRO A 247 28.22 14.17 0.93
#